data_3c28e69ab35d1988f9138b1a5c0a6093
#
_entry.id   3c28e69ab35d1988f9138b1a5c0a6093
#
_cell.length_a   1.000
_cell.length_b   1.000
_cell.length_c   1.000
_cell.angle_alpha   90.00
_cell.angle_beta   90.00
_cell.angle_gamma   90.00
#
_symmetry.space_group_name_H-M   'P 1'
#
loop_
_entity.id
_entity.type
_entity.pdbx_description
1 polymer ?
#
loop_
_entity_poly.entity_id
_entity_poly.type
_entity_poly.pdbx_seq_one_letter_code
_entity_poly.pdbx_strand_id
1 'polypeptide(L)'
;NQWRRNNINTFVNSLYSMIAEERPGMIVGSAPIGSYKPIEPWKNATAYETFQQDPGQWIADGCHDMIVPQMYWGERNGFSTHMKAWAEVAGSNCTLVVGLAPYKMETERSWTPDSIASQIAKTRTIPGVSGVCFFRAEHVLGNSHKSQQLYKTLRDKLFRQPAKLPWDTFE
;
A
#
# COMPACT_ATOMS: atom_id res chain seq x y z
N ASN A 1 6.97 -6.67 -23.84
CA ASN A 1 6.80 -6.33 -22.41
C ASN A 1 7.16 -7.49 -21.46
N GLN A 2 6.94 -8.77 -21.87
CA GLN A 2 7.24 -9.93 -21.01
C GLN A 2 8.73 -9.99 -20.62
N TRP A 3 9.66 -9.72 -21.54
CA TRP A 3 11.09 -9.67 -21.24
C TRP A 3 11.42 -8.66 -20.12
N ARG A 4 10.78 -7.48 -20.12
CA ARG A 4 11.00 -6.46 -19.09
C ARG A 4 10.49 -6.93 -17.72
N ARG A 5 9.29 -7.55 -17.68
CA ARG A 5 8.77 -8.14 -16.44
C ARG A 5 9.66 -9.23 -15.92
N ASN A 6 10.13 -10.11 -16.77
CA ASN A 6 11.04 -11.20 -16.37
C ASN A 6 12.32 -10.67 -15.72
N ASN A 7 12.91 -9.57 -16.28
CA ASN A 7 14.09 -8.96 -15.67
C ASN A 7 13.79 -8.39 -14.27
N ILE A 8 12.66 -7.72 -14.12
CA ILE A 8 12.24 -7.21 -12.79
C ILE A 8 11.97 -8.37 -11.82
N ASN A 9 11.26 -9.41 -12.26
CA ASN A 9 10.99 -10.58 -11.43
C ASN A 9 12.29 -11.27 -11.00
N THR A 10 13.23 -11.45 -11.91
CA THR A 10 14.56 -12.02 -11.59
C THR A 10 15.28 -11.17 -10.55
N PHE A 11 15.28 -9.86 -10.68
CA PHE A 11 15.89 -8.96 -9.71
C PHE A 11 15.20 -9.08 -8.33
N VAL A 12 13.86 -9.05 -8.29
CA VAL A 12 13.10 -9.15 -7.04
C VAL A 12 13.38 -10.48 -6.33
N ASN A 13 13.36 -11.59 -7.08
CA ASN A 13 13.62 -12.93 -6.52
C ASN A 13 15.06 -13.04 -5.99
N SER A 14 16.04 -12.51 -6.72
CA SER A 14 17.45 -12.52 -6.28
C SER A 14 17.64 -11.66 -5.03
N LEU A 15 17.01 -10.49 -4.98
CA LEU A 15 17.08 -9.59 -3.82
C LEU A 15 16.46 -10.25 -2.58
N TYR A 16 15.29 -10.86 -2.72
CA TYR A 16 14.61 -11.55 -1.63
C TYR A 16 15.47 -12.70 -1.08
N SER A 17 16.01 -13.55 -1.97
CA SER A 17 16.88 -14.66 -1.58
C SER A 17 18.12 -14.18 -0.83
N MET A 18 18.78 -13.13 -1.31
CA MET A 18 19.93 -12.54 -0.65
C MET A 18 19.59 -12.01 0.76
N ILE A 19 18.45 -11.31 0.89
CA ILE A 19 18.00 -10.80 2.20
C ILE A 19 17.66 -11.96 3.15
N ALA A 20 16.98 -12.99 2.66
CA ALA A 20 16.64 -14.16 3.46
C ALA A 20 17.88 -14.90 4.00
N GLU A 21 18.96 -14.94 3.21
CA GLU A 21 20.25 -15.50 3.62
C GLU A 21 20.99 -14.60 4.62
N GLU A 22 21.13 -13.32 4.32
CA GLU A 22 21.94 -12.38 5.09
C GLU A 22 21.24 -11.88 6.37
N ARG A 23 19.91 -11.83 6.36
CA ARG A 23 19.05 -11.30 7.42
C ARG A 23 17.79 -12.13 7.62
N PRO A 24 17.91 -13.36 8.13
CA PRO A 24 16.74 -14.22 8.37
C PRO A 24 15.68 -13.52 9.24
N GLY A 25 14.43 -13.55 8.80
CA GLY A 25 13.30 -12.93 9.49
C GLY A 25 13.09 -11.43 9.18
N MET A 26 13.90 -10.82 8.32
CA MET A 26 13.63 -9.47 7.84
C MET A 26 12.40 -9.47 6.92
N ILE A 27 11.47 -8.55 7.18
CA ILE A 27 10.28 -8.37 6.36
C ILE A 27 10.64 -7.63 5.08
N VAL A 28 10.37 -8.24 3.95
CA VAL A 28 10.65 -7.69 2.62
C VAL A 28 9.34 -7.29 1.95
N GLY A 29 9.27 -6.06 1.47
CA GLY A 29 8.10 -5.57 0.78
C GLY A 29 8.41 -4.51 -0.25
N SER A 30 7.44 -4.20 -1.08
CA SER A 30 7.53 -3.11 -2.05
C SER A 30 6.24 -2.30 -2.14
N ALA A 31 6.34 -1.11 -2.76
CA ALA A 31 5.22 -0.19 -2.97
C ALA A 31 4.98 -0.01 -4.49
N PRO A 32 4.34 -0.98 -5.17
CA PRO A 32 4.05 -0.89 -6.59
C PRO A 32 2.98 0.17 -6.88
N ILE A 33 2.79 0.49 -8.16
CA ILE A 33 1.68 1.33 -8.60
C ILE A 33 0.35 0.74 -8.12
N GLY A 34 -0.52 1.60 -7.60
CA GLY A 34 -1.74 1.22 -6.90
C GLY A 34 -2.81 0.50 -7.75
N SER A 35 -2.78 0.63 -9.08
CA SER A 35 -3.59 -0.20 -9.98
C SER A 35 -2.72 -1.34 -10.50
N TYR A 36 -3.01 -2.59 -10.12
CA TYR A 36 -2.21 -3.74 -10.57
C TYR A 36 -2.43 -4.02 -12.06
N LYS A 37 -3.65 -4.33 -12.42
CA LYS A 37 -4.12 -4.60 -13.80
C LYS A 37 -5.30 -3.67 -14.12
N PRO A 38 -5.67 -3.51 -15.39
CA PRO A 38 -6.83 -2.70 -15.74
C PRO A 38 -8.11 -3.17 -15.05
N ILE A 39 -8.88 -2.24 -14.52
CA ILE A 39 -10.21 -2.48 -13.94
C ILE A 39 -11.17 -1.45 -14.52
N GLU A 40 -12.14 -1.90 -15.29
CA GLU A 40 -13.16 -1.00 -15.86
C GLU A 40 -14.06 -0.40 -14.77
N PRO A 41 -14.52 0.84 -14.92
CA PRO A 41 -14.30 1.73 -16.07
C PRO A 41 -13.03 2.62 -15.96
N TRP A 42 -12.17 2.40 -14.94
CA TRP A 42 -11.04 3.29 -14.66
C TRP A 42 -9.83 2.97 -15.54
N LYS A 43 -9.37 3.98 -16.30
CA LYS A 43 -8.21 3.89 -17.21
C LYS A 43 -6.93 4.36 -16.51
N ASN A 44 -6.64 3.79 -15.36
CA ASN A 44 -5.41 4.11 -14.62
C ASN A 44 -4.18 3.48 -15.30
N ALA A 45 -3.03 4.12 -15.18
CA ALA A 45 -1.77 3.47 -15.46
C ALA A 45 -1.57 2.30 -14.48
N THR A 46 -1.21 1.12 -14.97
CA THR A 46 -1.16 -0.10 -14.17
C THR A 46 0.27 -0.55 -13.91
N ALA A 47 0.49 -1.21 -12.79
CA ALA A 47 1.76 -1.84 -12.45
C ALA A 47 2.17 -2.82 -13.57
N TYR A 48 1.27 -3.70 -13.98
CA TYR A 48 1.54 -4.79 -14.91
C TYR A 48 1.79 -4.31 -16.34
N GLU A 49 0.91 -3.48 -16.91
CA GLU A 49 0.99 -3.12 -18.33
C GLU A 49 1.86 -1.90 -18.60
N THR A 50 1.80 -0.89 -17.72
CA THR A 50 2.50 0.37 -17.92
C THR A 50 3.92 0.33 -17.39
N PHE A 51 4.11 -0.21 -16.18
CA PHE A 51 5.39 -0.17 -15.48
C PHE A 51 6.13 -1.51 -15.46
N GLN A 52 5.55 -2.56 -16.02
CA GLN A 52 6.12 -3.90 -16.10
C GLN A 52 6.39 -4.54 -14.71
N GLN A 53 5.73 -4.04 -13.67
CA GLN A 53 5.74 -4.62 -12.32
C GLN A 53 4.74 -5.76 -12.28
N ASP A 54 5.15 -6.92 -11.75
CA ASP A 54 4.28 -8.10 -11.62
C ASP A 54 4.20 -8.58 -10.15
N PRO A 55 3.63 -7.74 -9.27
CA PRO A 55 3.54 -8.07 -7.85
C PRO A 55 2.75 -9.35 -7.55
N GLY A 56 1.79 -9.71 -8.39
CA GLY A 56 1.10 -11.00 -8.24
C GLY A 56 2.04 -12.19 -8.42
N GLN A 57 3.00 -12.10 -9.34
CA GLN A 57 4.02 -13.13 -9.51
C GLN A 57 4.99 -13.14 -8.32
N TRP A 58 5.43 -11.98 -7.82
CA TRP A 58 6.34 -11.90 -6.66
C TRP A 58 5.74 -12.52 -5.40
N ILE A 59 4.43 -12.31 -5.19
CA ILE A 59 3.69 -12.92 -4.08
C ILE A 59 3.56 -14.44 -4.29
N ALA A 60 3.23 -14.87 -5.50
CA ALA A 60 3.11 -16.30 -5.84
C ALA A 60 4.44 -17.05 -5.71
N ASP A 61 5.55 -16.39 -6.03
CA ASP A 61 6.92 -16.92 -5.86
C ASP A 61 7.40 -16.89 -4.40
N GLY A 62 6.62 -16.35 -3.46
CA GLY A 62 7.00 -16.20 -2.06
C GLY A 62 8.11 -15.17 -1.81
N CYS A 63 8.26 -14.20 -2.71
CA CYS A 63 9.32 -13.18 -2.66
C CYS A 63 8.87 -11.85 -2.04
N HIS A 64 7.71 -11.82 -1.39
CA HIS A 64 7.19 -10.66 -0.68
C HIS A 64 6.44 -11.06 0.58
N ASP A 65 6.84 -10.49 1.71
CA ASP A 65 6.14 -10.62 2.99
C ASP A 65 5.04 -9.54 3.12
N MET A 66 5.27 -8.39 2.48
CA MET A 66 4.36 -7.25 2.53
C MET A 66 4.27 -6.53 1.17
N ILE A 67 3.07 -6.11 0.79
CA ILE A 67 2.83 -5.29 -0.40
C ILE A 67 2.10 -3.99 -0.02
N VAL A 68 2.61 -2.86 -0.53
CA VAL A 68 2.10 -1.51 -0.18
C VAL A 68 1.70 -0.75 -1.45
N PRO A 69 0.61 -1.12 -2.14
CA PRO A 69 0.21 -0.43 -3.36
C PRO A 69 -0.08 1.04 -3.14
N GLN A 70 0.42 1.90 -4.04
CA GLN A 70 0.30 3.36 -3.99
C GLN A 70 -1.11 3.82 -4.40
N MET A 71 -2.07 3.70 -3.51
CA MET A 71 -3.48 4.01 -3.73
C MET A 71 -3.78 5.52 -3.58
N TYR A 72 -3.14 6.33 -4.43
CA TYR A 72 -3.09 7.80 -4.28
C TYR A 72 -4.24 8.52 -4.99
N TRP A 73 -5.45 7.97 -4.88
CA TRP A 73 -6.69 8.55 -5.44
C TRP A 73 -7.90 8.25 -4.54
N GLY A 74 -8.99 8.96 -4.79
CA GLY A 74 -10.24 8.79 -4.04
C GLY A 74 -11.20 7.79 -4.69
N GLU A 75 -12.38 7.67 -4.09
CA GLU A 75 -13.41 6.72 -4.48
C GLU A 75 -13.90 6.88 -5.93
N ARG A 76 -13.94 8.11 -6.45
CA ARG A 76 -14.32 8.38 -7.86
C ARG A 76 -13.44 7.65 -8.87
N ASN A 77 -12.21 7.34 -8.49
CA ASN A 77 -11.25 6.58 -9.29
C ASN A 77 -11.10 5.13 -8.81
N GLY A 78 -12.13 4.58 -8.15
CA GLY A 78 -12.22 3.17 -7.80
C GLY A 78 -11.34 2.74 -6.61
N PHE A 79 -11.10 3.62 -5.63
CA PHE A 79 -10.26 3.29 -4.47
C PHE A 79 -10.64 1.96 -3.83
N SER A 80 -11.92 1.78 -3.47
CA SER A 80 -12.38 0.54 -2.83
C SER A 80 -12.31 -0.68 -3.75
N THR A 81 -12.55 -0.50 -5.05
CA THR A 81 -12.50 -1.60 -6.03
C THR A 81 -11.08 -2.11 -6.24
N HIS A 82 -10.11 -1.20 -6.42
CA HIS A 82 -8.70 -1.59 -6.54
C HIS A 82 -8.17 -2.21 -5.25
N MET A 83 -8.61 -1.73 -4.09
CA MET A 83 -8.23 -2.30 -2.80
C MET A 83 -8.72 -3.75 -2.63
N LYS A 84 -9.96 -4.05 -3.04
CA LYS A 84 -10.48 -5.43 -3.06
C LYS A 84 -9.66 -6.33 -3.99
N ALA A 85 -9.35 -5.84 -5.20
CA ALA A 85 -8.50 -6.58 -6.14
C ALA A 85 -7.10 -6.85 -5.56
N TRP A 86 -6.51 -5.90 -4.83
CA TRP A 86 -5.26 -6.14 -4.13
C TRP A 86 -5.39 -7.15 -3.00
N ALA A 87 -6.50 -7.14 -2.25
CA ALA A 87 -6.75 -8.14 -1.20
C ALA A 87 -6.85 -9.57 -1.78
N GLU A 88 -7.46 -9.71 -2.95
CA GLU A 88 -7.50 -10.98 -3.67
C GLU A 88 -6.10 -11.43 -4.13
N VAL A 89 -5.28 -10.52 -4.64
CA VAL A 89 -3.90 -10.81 -5.08
C VAL A 89 -2.99 -11.18 -3.91
N ALA A 90 -3.09 -10.46 -2.79
CA ALA A 90 -2.29 -10.72 -1.60
C ALA A 90 -2.68 -12.05 -0.92
N GLY A 91 -3.97 -12.37 -0.91
CA GLY A 91 -4.49 -13.58 -0.27
C GLY A 91 -4.04 -13.71 1.19
N SER A 92 -3.64 -14.93 1.56
CA SER A 92 -3.02 -15.23 2.87
C SER A 92 -1.49 -15.21 2.84
N ASN A 93 -0.88 -15.03 1.67
CA ASN A 93 0.55 -15.23 1.45
C ASN A 93 1.37 -13.96 1.61
N CYS A 94 0.70 -12.80 1.62
CA CYS A 94 1.39 -11.51 1.69
C CYS A 94 0.56 -10.51 2.50
N THR A 95 1.20 -9.76 3.38
CA THR A 95 0.56 -8.72 4.15
C THR A 95 0.22 -7.51 3.26
N LEU A 96 -1.06 -7.19 3.12
CA LEU A 96 -1.51 -6.01 2.37
C LEU A 96 -1.61 -4.79 3.27
N VAL A 97 -0.84 -3.76 2.95
CA VAL A 97 -0.89 -2.43 3.58
C VAL A 97 -1.21 -1.39 2.52
N VAL A 98 -2.24 -0.58 2.71
CA VAL A 98 -2.68 0.38 1.69
C VAL A 98 -1.89 1.67 1.78
N GLY A 99 -1.19 2.04 0.69
CA GLY A 99 -0.46 3.30 0.57
C GLY A 99 -1.42 4.47 0.37
N LEU A 100 -1.37 5.47 1.25
CA LEU A 100 -2.17 6.69 1.22
C LEU A 100 -1.30 7.93 0.98
N ALA A 101 -1.89 8.98 0.40
CA ALA A 101 -1.19 10.16 -0.07
C ALA A 101 -1.57 11.45 0.69
N PRO A 102 -1.22 11.62 1.97
CA PRO A 102 -1.52 12.85 2.69
C PRO A 102 -0.85 14.09 2.09
N TYR A 103 0.22 13.96 1.30
CA TYR A 103 0.82 15.09 0.57
C TYR A 103 -0.17 15.83 -0.33
N LYS A 104 -1.18 15.12 -0.84
CA LYS A 104 -2.22 15.74 -1.69
C LYS A 104 -3.06 16.78 -0.97
N MET A 105 -3.12 16.74 0.35
CA MET A 105 -3.78 17.80 1.13
C MET A 105 -3.13 19.17 0.88
N GLU A 106 -1.83 19.21 0.57
CA GLU A 106 -1.11 20.44 0.30
C GLU A 106 -1.19 20.86 -1.18
N THR A 107 -1.41 19.93 -2.09
CA THR A 107 -1.35 20.16 -3.53
C THR A 107 -2.71 20.21 -4.22
N GLU A 108 -3.74 19.60 -3.63
CA GLU A 108 -5.07 19.45 -4.22
C GLU A 108 -6.17 19.92 -3.24
N ARG A 109 -6.99 20.90 -3.66
CA ARG A 109 -8.05 21.48 -2.80
C ARG A 109 -9.09 20.46 -2.32
N SER A 110 -9.36 19.43 -3.10
CA SER A 110 -10.33 18.38 -2.76
C SER A 110 -9.83 17.41 -1.68
N TRP A 111 -8.53 17.46 -1.34
CA TRP A 111 -7.95 16.61 -0.32
C TRP A 111 -7.85 17.32 1.03
N THR A 112 -8.40 16.67 2.03
CA THR A 112 -8.48 17.19 3.41
C THR A 112 -8.06 16.10 4.40
N PRO A 113 -7.78 16.44 5.66
CA PRO A 113 -7.59 15.44 6.71
C PRO A 113 -8.74 14.44 6.80
N ASP A 114 -9.99 14.88 6.58
CA ASP A 114 -11.16 14.01 6.58
C ASP A 114 -11.19 13.05 5.40
N SER A 115 -10.64 13.45 4.24
CA SER A 115 -10.48 12.55 3.08
C SER A 115 -9.58 11.38 3.45
N ILE A 116 -8.44 11.63 4.10
CA ILE A 116 -7.51 10.59 4.56
C ILE A 116 -8.17 9.72 5.64
N ALA A 117 -8.84 10.35 6.61
CA ALA A 117 -9.57 9.62 7.65
C ALA A 117 -10.65 8.69 7.06
N SER A 118 -11.39 9.16 6.06
CA SER A 118 -12.38 8.36 5.34
C SER A 118 -11.74 7.18 4.60
N GLN A 119 -10.59 7.35 3.97
CA GLN A 119 -9.85 6.26 3.34
C GLN A 119 -9.43 5.20 4.38
N ILE A 120 -8.90 5.62 5.53
CA ILE A 120 -8.55 4.70 6.63
C ILE A 120 -9.78 3.94 7.11
N ALA A 121 -10.92 4.60 7.29
CA ALA A 121 -12.16 3.92 7.68
C ALA A 121 -12.57 2.86 6.65
N LYS A 122 -12.43 3.15 5.35
CA LYS A 122 -12.71 2.19 4.27
C LYS A 122 -11.74 1.00 4.28
N THR A 123 -10.44 1.20 4.51
CA THR A 123 -9.49 0.08 4.57
C THR A 123 -9.88 -0.94 5.63
N ARG A 124 -10.42 -0.49 6.75
CA ARG A 124 -10.88 -1.35 7.85
C ARG A 124 -12.12 -2.19 7.51
N THR A 125 -12.82 -1.87 6.44
CA THR A 125 -14.01 -2.64 6.01
C THR A 125 -13.69 -3.70 4.96
N ILE A 126 -12.46 -3.75 4.46
CA ILE A 126 -12.06 -4.71 3.42
C ILE A 126 -11.26 -5.85 4.08
N PRO A 127 -11.79 -7.08 4.08
CA PRO A 127 -11.03 -8.24 4.56
C PRO A 127 -9.70 -8.39 3.82
N GLY A 128 -8.65 -8.80 4.53
CA GLY A 128 -7.31 -8.97 3.97
C GLY A 128 -6.45 -7.71 3.96
N VAL A 129 -7.00 -6.53 4.30
CA VAL A 129 -6.21 -5.31 4.50
C VAL A 129 -5.73 -5.24 5.94
N SER A 130 -4.41 -5.25 6.14
CA SER A 130 -3.79 -5.27 7.47
C SER A 130 -3.51 -3.88 8.04
N GLY A 131 -3.42 -2.85 7.19
CA GLY A 131 -3.09 -1.51 7.65
C GLY A 131 -2.95 -0.47 6.55
N VAL A 132 -2.39 0.68 6.93
CA VAL A 132 -2.12 1.80 6.02
C VAL A 132 -0.69 2.29 6.17
N CYS A 133 -0.13 2.80 5.08
CA CYS A 133 1.16 3.47 5.02
C CYS A 133 0.97 4.88 4.43
N PHE A 134 1.61 5.88 5.01
CA PHE A 134 1.47 7.27 4.55
C PHE A 134 2.68 7.72 3.72
N PHE A 135 2.44 8.20 2.52
CA PHE A 135 3.47 8.87 1.74
C PHE A 135 3.25 10.39 1.82
N ARG A 136 3.98 11.09 2.67
CA ARG A 136 5.07 10.62 3.52
C ARG A 136 4.95 11.24 4.93
N ALA A 137 5.85 10.90 5.83
CA ALA A 137 5.80 11.29 7.25
C ALA A 137 5.65 12.81 7.48
N GLU A 138 6.32 13.66 6.69
CA GLU A 138 6.23 15.12 6.81
C GLU A 138 4.82 15.68 6.64
N HIS A 139 3.94 14.98 5.90
CA HIS A 139 2.55 15.39 5.70
C HIS A 139 1.60 14.89 6.80
N VAL A 140 2.14 14.13 7.74
CA VAL A 140 1.44 13.69 8.94
C VAL A 140 2.01 14.37 10.18
N LEU A 141 3.33 14.46 10.29
CA LEU A 141 4.05 14.97 11.46
C LEU A 141 4.55 16.41 11.30
N GLY A 142 4.33 17.01 10.13
CA GLY A 142 4.79 18.35 9.79
C GLY A 142 3.99 19.47 10.46
N ASN A 143 4.47 20.70 10.25
CA ASN A 143 3.95 21.90 10.89
C ASN A 143 2.79 22.57 10.16
N SER A 144 2.36 22.06 8.98
CA SER A 144 1.20 22.65 8.30
C SER A 144 -0.08 22.43 9.11
N HIS A 145 -1.02 23.36 9.00
CA HIS A 145 -2.32 23.24 9.68
C HIS A 145 -3.03 21.91 9.35
N LYS A 146 -2.98 21.48 8.09
CA LYS A 146 -3.59 20.21 7.65
C LYS A 146 -2.88 18.99 8.22
N SER A 147 -1.54 19.00 8.26
CA SER A 147 -0.76 17.93 8.87
C SER A 147 -1.07 17.80 10.36
N GLN A 148 -1.10 18.91 11.09
CA GLN A 148 -1.44 18.92 12.51
C GLN A 148 -2.88 18.45 12.78
N GLN A 149 -3.83 18.84 11.95
CA GLN A 149 -5.21 18.37 12.04
C GLN A 149 -5.33 16.88 11.74
N LEU A 150 -4.63 16.39 10.72
CA LEU A 150 -4.57 14.96 10.41
C LEU A 150 -3.96 14.19 11.57
N TYR A 151 -2.79 14.62 12.07
CA TYR A 151 -2.12 13.99 13.21
C TYR A 151 -3.03 13.87 14.43
N LYS A 152 -3.72 14.97 14.79
CA LYS A 152 -4.69 14.96 15.89
C LYS A 152 -5.81 13.94 15.65
N THR A 153 -6.35 13.88 14.43
CA THR A 153 -7.39 12.91 14.07
C THR A 153 -6.89 11.47 14.18
N LEU A 154 -5.67 11.19 13.69
CA LEU A 154 -5.05 9.87 13.80
C LEU A 154 -4.87 9.47 15.27
N ARG A 155 -4.22 10.32 16.07
CA ARG A 155 -3.93 10.05 17.47
C ARG A 155 -5.19 9.88 18.32
N ASP A 156 -6.14 10.83 18.21
CA ASP A 156 -7.26 10.93 19.16
C ASP A 156 -8.46 10.07 18.77
N LYS A 157 -8.57 9.67 17.49
CA LYS A 157 -9.75 8.96 16.97
C LYS A 157 -9.44 7.62 16.33
N LEU A 158 -8.44 7.56 15.43
CA LEU A 158 -8.27 6.40 14.56
C LEU A 158 -7.24 5.39 15.07
N PHE A 159 -6.16 5.84 15.71
CA PHE A 159 -5.09 4.99 16.25
C PHE A 159 -4.87 5.25 17.74
N ARG A 160 -5.94 5.16 18.51
CA ARG A 160 -5.93 5.38 19.98
C ARG A 160 -5.23 4.29 20.76
N GLN A 161 -5.17 3.09 20.20
CA GLN A 161 -4.56 1.92 20.79
C GLN A 161 -3.38 1.48 19.92
N PRO A 162 -2.28 1.01 20.51
CA PRO A 162 -1.23 0.33 19.76
C PRO A 162 -1.83 -0.84 18.98
N ALA A 163 -1.41 -1.00 17.72
CA ALA A 163 -1.80 -2.15 16.90
C ALA A 163 -0.70 -3.22 17.01
N LYS A 164 -1.09 -4.49 16.95
CA LYS A 164 -0.15 -5.57 16.66
C LYS A 164 0.28 -5.46 15.20
N LEU A 165 1.56 -5.59 14.93
CA LEU A 165 2.04 -5.71 13.56
C LEU A 165 1.68 -7.09 13.02
N PRO A 166 1.41 -7.25 11.71
CA PRO A 166 0.99 -8.53 11.13
C PRO A 166 2.00 -9.68 11.33
N TRP A 167 3.25 -9.33 11.56
CA TRP A 167 4.37 -10.26 11.80
C TRP A 167 4.80 -10.36 13.26
N ASP A 168 4.13 -9.65 14.17
CA ASP A 168 4.40 -9.79 15.61
C ASP A 168 3.85 -11.13 16.11
N THR A 169 4.69 -12.11 16.16
CA THR A 169 4.46 -13.39 16.86
C THR A 169 4.80 -13.22 18.33
N PHE A 170 4.05 -12.41 19.06
CA PHE A 170 4.20 -12.38 20.51
C PHE A 170 3.39 -13.51 21.13
N GLU A 171 4.13 -14.44 21.69
CA GLU A 171 3.63 -15.29 22.76
C GLU A 171 3.33 -14.47 24.02
#